data_d8a604232dccd01dcfc273ddc5d0fc98
#
_entry.id   d8a604232dccd01dcfc273ddc5d0fc98
#
_cell.length_a   1.000
_cell.length_b   1.000
_cell.length_c   1.000
_cell.angle_alpha   90.00
_cell.angle_beta   90.00
_cell.angle_gamma   90.00
#
_symmetry.space_group_name_H-M   'P 1'
#
loop_
_entity.id
_entity.type
_entity.pdbx_description
1 polymer ?
#
loop_
_entity_poly.entity_id
_entity_poly.type
_entity_poly.pdbx_seq_one_letter_code
_entity_poly.pdbx_strand_id
1 'polypeptide(L)'
;NGVLEQVLTRGDGVTGEDITLNVRTISTIPQNLAGPEEDIPEFVEIRGEVFMRWDDFNKLNAENEDAGRAPFANPRNAAAGSLRQKDPRITATRRLSFYAHGIGSLRWGAGHAGNGHDVVNDQSEAYELYKKWGVPVSPHNREVTSFKEILDMIDYYGEHRSDIEHALDGIVVKVDDLGLQRSLGATSRAPRWAIAYKYPPEEVNTELLDITVQVGRTGRVTPVAVLKPVYVAGSTVSRTTLHNPFEVERKGVLIGDTVVVRKAGDVIPELVGPVLERRKGREGQIRRFVMPTRCPSCGAELAPAKEGDKDIRCPNVESCPAQLTERIINLASRKAFDIEHLGDQSAIALTNPEEDRPDSIDTYAPNITEIVVKPGEEPEPYEPVAGLELPPMQTPVLSSEAGLFSLTSADLKDVRVWREAPIIEIHETVGSNGKIKKVRKRVGGSGLWHQVPAFWTAPTAARKRKEADIDETAEYPQYVVPDDAVVIREEIKVSRGGTSSVQPVYIRPAENTRKMLDEM
;
A
#
# COMPACT_ATOMS: atom_id res chain seq x y z
N ASN A 1 31.86 -19.22 -2.05
CA ASN A 1 31.85 -20.69 -1.92
C ASN A 1 30.45 -21.26 -2.20
N GLY A 2 29.66 -20.61 -3.06
CA GLY A 2 28.38 -21.09 -3.58
C GLY A 2 27.18 -21.08 -2.64
N VAL A 3 27.35 -20.72 -1.38
CA VAL A 3 26.23 -20.67 -0.42
C VAL A 3 25.55 -19.31 -0.48
N LEU A 4 24.21 -19.28 -0.45
CA LEU A 4 23.44 -18.05 -0.34
C LEU A 4 23.65 -17.43 1.06
N GLU A 5 24.40 -16.36 1.13
CA GLU A 5 24.75 -15.71 2.39
C GLU A 5 23.79 -14.56 2.71
N GLN A 6 23.63 -13.63 1.78
CA GLN A 6 22.83 -12.44 1.99
C GLN A 6 22.03 -12.03 0.75
N VAL A 7 20.82 -11.51 0.95
CA VAL A 7 19.99 -10.90 -0.08
C VAL A 7 19.49 -9.54 0.38
N LEU A 8 19.72 -8.55 -0.47
CA LEU A 8 19.34 -7.15 -0.22
C LEU A 8 18.35 -6.68 -1.27
N THR A 9 17.44 -5.80 -0.85
CA THR A 9 16.61 -5.05 -1.81
C THR A 9 17.47 -4.02 -2.55
N ARG A 10 16.96 -3.50 -3.67
CA ARG A 10 17.62 -2.44 -4.41
C ARG A 10 17.89 -1.18 -3.56
N GLY A 11 16.96 -0.87 -2.61
CA GLY A 11 17.03 0.35 -1.82
C GLY A 11 17.17 1.61 -2.68
N ASP A 12 18.14 2.45 -2.34
CA ASP A 12 18.54 3.64 -3.11
C ASP A 12 19.62 3.35 -4.17
N GLY A 13 20.03 2.09 -4.29
CA GLY A 13 21.10 1.63 -5.17
C GLY A 13 22.45 1.45 -4.47
N VAL A 14 22.60 1.93 -3.24
CA VAL A 14 23.81 1.80 -2.39
C VAL A 14 23.47 1.00 -1.12
N THR A 15 22.37 1.32 -0.47
CA THR A 15 21.89 0.66 0.74
C THR A 15 20.54 0.00 0.47
N GLY A 16 20.40 -1.26 0.85
CA GLY A 16 19.15 -2.04 0.72
C GLY A 16 18.77 -2.71 2.03
N GLU A 17 17.50 -3.06 2.17
CA GLU A 17 17.00 -3.85 3.30
C GLU A 17 17.46 -5.31 3.17
N ASP A 18 17.87 -5.92 4.27
CA ASP A 18 18.17 -7.35 4.33
C ASP A 18 16.86 -8.16 4.34
N ILE A 19 16.65 -8.95 3.30
CA ILE A 19 15.50 -9.82 3.11
C ILE A 19 15.88 -11.30 3.00
N THR A 20 17.06 -11.65 3.49
CA THR A 20 17.64 -12.99 3.34
C THR A 20 16.71 -14.08 3.86
N LEU A 21 16.10 -13.89 5.03
CA LEU A 21 15.19 -14.89 5.62
C LEU A 21 13.95 -15.13 4.75
N ASN A 22 13.41 -14.06 4.15
CA ASN A 22 12.25 -14.15 3.26
C ASN A 22 12.64 -14.87 1.96
N VAL A 23 13.77 -14.49 1.35
CA VAL A 23 14.24 -15.08 0.09
C VAL A 23 14.59 -16.55 0.24
N ARG A 24 15.12 -16.99 1.37
CA ARG A 24 15.37 -18.41 1.65
C ARG A 24 14.12 -19.29 1.59
N THR A 25 12.93 -18.71 1.66
CA THR A 25 11.65 -19.44 1.50
C THR A 25 11.23 -19.61 0.03
N ILE A 26 11.89 -18.92 -0.91
CA ILE A 26 11.56 -18.98 -2.34
C ILE A 26 12.27 -20.18 -2.96
N SER A 27 11.51 -21.21 -3.27
CA SER A 27 12.04 -22.51 -3.74
C SER A 27 12.80 -22.42 -5.08
N THR A 28 12.53 -21.41 -5.89
CA THR A 28 13.21 -21.20 -7.18
C THR A 28 14.61 -20.60 -7.03
N ILE A 29 14.96 -20.06 -5.86
CA ILE A 29 16.30 -19.51 -5.59
C ILE A 29 17.13 -20.59 -4.88
N PRO A 30 18.23 -21.07 -5.49
CA PRO A 30 19.05 -22.10 -4.88
C PRO A 30 19.74 -21.57 -3.62
N GLN A 31 19.76 -22.37 -2.57
CA GLN A 31 20.50 -22.05 -1.33
C GLN A 31 21.99 -22.34 -1.49
N ASN A 32 22.34 -23.20 -2.43
CA ASN A 32 23.69 -23.51 -2.84
C ASN A 32 23.73 -23.54 -4.37
N LEU A 33 24.77 -22.94 -4.94
CA LEU A 33 25.02 -23.03 -6.38
C LEU A 33 25.30 -24.49 -6.77
N ALA A 34 24.75 -24.93 -7.89
CA ALA A 34 24.97 -26.27 -8.43
C ALA A 34 26.25 -26.30 -9.28
N GLY A 35 26.87 -27.47 -9.34
CA GLY A 35 28.08 -27.72 -10.15
C GLY A 35 29.25 -28.24 -9.32
N PRO A 36 30.36 -28.66 -9.98
CA PRO A 36 31.57 -29.06 -9.32
C PRO A 36 32.24 -27.85 -8.61
N GLU A 37 33.00 -28.13 -7.55
CA GLU A 37 33.59 -27.09 -6.67
C GLU A 37 34.49 -26.12 -7.45
N GLU A 38 35.18 -26.63 -8.46
CA GLU A 38 36.04 -25.83 -9.36
C GLU A 38 35.28 -24.82 -10.22
N ASP A 39 33.97 -25.04 -10.46
CA ASP A 39 33.10 -24.14 -11.22
C ASP A 39 32.29 -23.19 -10.34
N ILE A 40 32.50 -23.25 -9.02
CA ILE A 40 31.81 -22.39 -8.04
C ILE A 40 32.73 -21.24 -7.63
N PRO A 41 32.31 -19.96 -7.79
CA PRO A 41 33.10 -18.83 -7.37
C PRO A 41 33.22 -18.72 -5.85
N GLU A 42 34.31 -18.13 -5.36
CA GLU A 42 34.45 -17.76 -3.95
C GLU A 42 33.36 -16.75 -3.54
N PHE A 43 33.09 -15.79 -4.43
CA PHE A 43 32.06 -14.77 -4.23
C PHE A 43 31.42 -14.40 -5.57
N VAL A 44 30.07 -14.29 -5.57
CA VAL A 44 29.32 -13.74 -6.70
C VAL A 44 28.14 -12.91 -6.19
N GLU A 45 27.94 -11.73 -6.80
CA GLU A 45 26.75 -10.92 -6.64
C GLU A 45 25.83 -11.15 -7.85
N ILE A 46 24.67 -11.73 -7.61
CA ILE A 46 23.65 -12.01 -8.63
C ILE A 46 22.50 -11.02 -8.46
N ARG A 47 22.20 -10.27 -9.50
CA ARG A 47 21.08 -9.33 -9.53
C ARG A 47 19.92 -9.93 -10.28
N GLY A 48 18.72 -9.79 -9.69
CA GLY A 48 17.51 -10.37 -10.29
C GLY A 48 16.25 -9.71 -9.79
N GLU A 49 15.13 -10.21 -10.28
CA GLU A 49 13.79 -9.74 -9.89
C GLU A 49 13.00 -10.89 -9.30
N VAL A 50 12.38 -10.63 -8.13
CA VAL A 50 11.38 -11.53 -7.55
C VAL A 50 10.02 -11.13 -8.06
N PHE A 51 9.27 -12.09 -8.57
CA PHE A 51 7.96 -11.86 -9.16
C PHE A 51 6.96 -12.96 -8.79
N MET A 52 5.70 -12.76 -9.14
CA MET A 52 4.65 -13.76 -9.00
C MET A 52 4.10 -14.11 -10.38
N ARG A 53 4.01 -15.40 -10.68
CA ARG A 53 3.42 -15.88 -11.94
C ARG A 53 1.91 -15.66 -11.93
N TRP A 54 1.31 -15.51 -13.11
CA TRP A 54 -0.13 -15.30 -13.23
C TRP A 54 -0.94 -16.43 -12.59
N ASP A 55 -0.54 -17.68 -12.77
CA ASP A 55 -1.23 -18.82 -12.19
C ASP A 55 -1.19 -18.81 -10.65
N ASP A 56 -0.06 -18.44 -10.06
CA ASP A 56 0.10 -18.36 -8.62
C ASP A 56 -0.64 -17.16 -8.03
N PHE A 57 -0.68 -16.05 -8.76
CA PHE A 57 -1.47 -14.87 -8.40
C PHE A 57 -2.98 -15.17 -8.40
N ASN A 58 -3.48 -15.86 -9.43
CA ASN A 58 -4.89 -16.23 -9.52
C ASN A 58 -5.29 -17.20 -8.40
N LYS A 59 -4.44 -18.19 -8.08
CA LYS A 59 -4.66 -19.09 -6.94
C LYS A 59 -4.69 -18.35 -5.61
N LEU A 60 -3.73 -17.45 -5.38
CA LEU A 60 -3.66 -16.65 -4.17
C LEU A 60 -4.92 -15.79 -3.98
N ASN A 61 -5.42 -15.19 -5.05
CA ASN A 61 -6.64 -14.39 -4.99
C ASN A 61 -7.88 -15.24 -4.72
N ALA A 62 -8.01 -16.42 -5.35
CA ALA A 62 -9.07 -17.36 -5.03
C ALA A 62 -9.05 -17.79 -3.55
N GLU A 63 -7.86 -18.11 -3.00
CA GLU A 63 -7.69 -18.44 -1.58
C GLU A 63 -8.06 -17.26 -0.65
N ASN A 64 -7.76 -16.01 -1.06
CA ASN A 64 -8.16 -14.83 -0.30
C ASN A 64 -9.67 -14.62 -0.31
N GLU A 65 -10.32 -14.76 -1.45
CA GLU A 65 -11.77 -14.64 -1.60
C GLU A 65 -12.50 -15.72 -0.78
N ASP A 66 -12.04 -16.97 -0.84
CA ASP A 66 -12.59 -18.07 -0.04
C ASP A 66 -12.45 -17.82 1.46
N ALA A 67 -11.37 -17.15 1.88
CA ALA A 67 -11.14 -16.76 3.26
C ALA A 67 -11.83 -15.44 3.66
N GLY A 68 -12.57 -14.79 2.75
CA GLY A 68 -13.22 -13.50 2.96
C GLY A 68 -12.25 -12.32 3.07
N ARG A 69 -11.04 -12.46 2.53
CA ARG A 69 -10.04 -11.40 2.44
C ARG A 69 -10.11 -10.70 1.09
N ALA A 70 -9.71 -9.44 1.04
CA ALA A 70 -9.63 -8.71 -0.22
C ALA A 70 -8.56 -9.33 -1.14
N PRO A 71 -8.85 -9.52 -2.45
CA PRO A 71 -7.87 -9.97 -3.41
C PRO A 71 -6.79 -8.89 -3.65
N PHE A 72 -5.61 -9.32 -4.05
CA PHE A 72 -4.56 -8.41 -4.52
C PHE A 72 -4.92 -7.83 -5.89
N ALA A 73 -4.57 -6.56 -6.10
CA ALA A 73 -4.92 -5.84 -7.31
C ALA A 73 -4.13 -6.31 -8.55
N ASN A 74 -2.85 -6.66 -8.39
CA ASN A 74 -1.98 -7.14 -9.47
C ASN A 74 -0.82 -8.00 -8.93
N PRO A 75 -0.18 -8.83 -9.77
CA PRO A 75 0.89 -9.73 -9.34
C PRO A 75 2.15 -9.01 -8.87
N ARG A 76 2.47 -7.81 -9.39
CA ARG A 76 3.61 -7.01 -8.96
C ARG A 76 3.47 -6.56 -7.51
N ASN A 77 2.33 -5.99 -7.14
CA ASN A 77 2.05 -5.56 -5.78
C ASN A 77 1.93 -6.76 -4.83
N ALA A 78 1.33 -7.87 -5.29
CA ALA A 78 1.27 -9.10 -4.53
C ALA A 78 2.67 -9.66 -4.22
N ALA A 79 3.57 -9.68 -5.20
CA ALA A 79 4.96 -10.12 -5.02
C ALA A 79 5.72 -9.20 -4.05
N ALA A 80 5.69 -7.89 -4.28
CA ALA A 80 6.38 -6.92 -3.44
C ALA A 80 5.90 -6.96 -1.98
N GLY A 81 4.58 -7.01 -1.76
CA GLY A 81 3.99 -7.12 -0.43
C GLY A 81 4.29 -8.46 0.25
N SER A 82 4.35 -9.56 -0.52
CA SER A 82 4.68 -10.89 -0.01
C SER A 82 6.16 -11.04 0.37
N LEU A 83 7.06 -10.41 -0.39
CA LEU A 83 8.50 -10.45 -0.13
C LEU A 83 8.89 -9.66 1.13
N ARG A 84 8.17 -8.59 1.45
CA ARG A 84 8.48 -7.66 2.55
C ARG A 84 7.75 -7.99 3.85
N GLN A 85 7.32 -9.24 4.05
CA GLN A 85 6.70 -9.65 5.31
C GLN A 85 7.74 -9.69 6.44
N LYS A 86 7.43 -9.18 7.61
CA LYS A 86 8.29 -9.31 8.80
C LYS A 86 8.43 -10.78 9.23
N ASP A 87 7.38 -11.58 9.06
CA ASP A 87 7.43 -13.02 9.29
C ASP A 87 7.69 -13.79 7.98
N PRO A 88 8.88 -14.40 7.81
CA PRO A 88 9.22 -15.18 6.61
C PRO A 88 8.27 -16.36 6.36
N ARG A 89 7.57 -16.85 7.39
CA ARG A 89 6.58 -17.93 7.23
C ARG A 89 5.40 -17.50 6.35
N ILE A 90 5.04 -16.22 6.38
CA ILE A 90 4.02 -15.66 5.48
C ILE A 90 4.56 -15.65 4.04
N THR A 91 5.80 -15.21 3.83
CA THR A 91 6.44 -15.27 2.51
C THR A 91 6.48 -16.70 1.97
N ALA A 92 6.77 -17.69 2.82
CA ALA A 92 6.79 -19.11 2.45
C ALA A 92 5.45 -19.62 1.90
N THR A 93 4.31 -19.05 2.29
CA THR A 93 2.99 -19.39 1.74
C THR A 93 2.72 -18.76 0.38
N ARG A 94 3.57 -17.81 -0.06
CA ARG A 94 3.43 -17.08 -1.32
C ARG A 94 4.32 -17.72 -2.37
N ARG A 95 3.78 -18.23 -3.44
CA ARG A 95 4.55 -18.88 -4.53
C ARG A 95 5.28 -17.83 -5.37
N LEU A 96 6.39 -17.30 -4.81
CA LEU A 96 7.24 -16.33 -5.51
C LEU A 96 8.22 -17.06 -6.42
N SER A 97 8.57 -16.40 -7.52
CA SER A 97 9.57 -16.82 -8.50
C SER A 97 10.67 -15.77 -8.64
N PHE A 98 11.78 -16.15 -9.23
CA PHE A 98 12.93 -15.28 -9.42
C PHE A 98 13.54 -15.48 -10.81
N TYR A 99 14.01 -14.39 -11.43
CA TYR A 99 14.87 -14.43 -12.59
C TYR A 99 16.09 -13.53 -12.39
N ALA A 100 17.28 -14.09 -12.60
CA ALA A 100 18.53 -13.35 -12.65
C ALA A 100 18.61 -12.53 -13.95
N HIS A 101 19.08 -11.29 -13.85
CA HIS A 101 19.17 -10.39 -15.00
C HIS A 101 20.49 -9.62 -15.10
N GLY A 102 21.40 -9.77 -14.14
CA GLY A 102 22.69 -9.09 -14.16
C GLY A 102 23.67 -9.68 -13.16
N ILE A 103 24.93 -9.48 -13.43
CA ILE A 103 26.04 -9.89 -12.58
C ILE A 103 26.71 -8.63 -11.98
N GLY A 104 27.02 -8.71 -10.69
CA GLY A 104 27.81 -7.70 -10.00
C GLY A 104 29.25 -8.17 -9.83
N SER A 105 29.75 -8.11 -8.59
CA SER A 105 31.11 -8.58 -8.29
C SER A 105 31.22 -10.08 -8.44
N LEU A 106 32.29 -10.54 -9.06
CA LEU A 106 32.64 -11.96 -9.20
C LEU A 106 34.10 -12.14 -8.78
N ARG A 107 34.36 -13.10 -7.90
CA ARG A 107 35.73 -13.51 -7.50
C ARG A 107 35.80 -15.01 -7.46
N TRP A 108 36.86 -15.53 -8.12
CA TRP A 108 37.20 -16.94 -8.08
C TRP A 108 38.23 -17.19 -6.96
N GLY A 109 38.22 -18.37 -6.37
CA GLY A 109 39.18 -18.76 -5.34
C GLY A 109 40.60 -18.94 -5.87
N ALA A 110 41.60 -18.95 -4.98
CA ALA A 110 43.02 -19.01 -5.32
C ALA A 110 43.46 -20.28 -6.09
N GLY A 111 42.63 -21.34 -6.12
CA GLY A 111 42.87 -22.56 -6.89
C GLY A 111 42.39 -22.54 -8.34
N HIS A 112 41.71 -21.48 -8.75
CA HIS A 112 41.06 -21.37 -10.06
C HIS A 112 41.96 -20.73 -11.14
N ALA A 113 43.26 -20.60 -10.86
CA ALA A 113 44.21 -19.97 -11.76
C ALA A 113 44.43 -20.82 -13.05
N GLY A 114 43.84 -20.39 -14.15
CA GLY A 114 44.39 -20.67 -15.46
C GLY A 114 43.57 -21.38 -16.52
N ASN A 115 42.28 -21.58 -16.37
CA ASN A 115 41.44 -22.22 -17.44
C ASN A 115 40.78 -21.23 -18.42
N GLY A 116 41.16 -19.95 -18.43
CA GLY A 116 40.62 -18.95 -19.38
C GLY A 116 39.17 -18.50 -19.14
N HIS A 117 38.50 -19.04 -18.10
CA HIS A 117 37.15 -18.67 -17.71
C HIS A 117 37.07 -17.73 -16.51
N ASP A 118 38.17 -17.13 -16.13
CA ASP A 118 38.29 -16.27 -14.93
C ASP A 118 37.57 -14.92 -15.08
N VAL A 119 37.13 -14.59 -16.27
CA VAL A 119 36.45 -13.32 -16.56
C VAL A 119 35.21 -13.60 -17.38
N VAL A 120 34.06 -13.23 -16.85
CA VAL A 120 32.80 -13.17 -17.64
C VAL A 120 32.93 -11.97 -18.57
N ASN A 121 32.93 -12.19 -19.87
CA ASN A 121 33.09 -11.14 -20.87
C ASN A 121 31.78 -10.57 -21.35
N ASP A 122 30.76 -11.41 -21.40
CA ASP A 122 29.47 -11.08 -22.00
C ASP A 122 28.31 -11.31 -21.00
N GLN A 123 27.25 -10.54 -21.14
CA GLN A 123 26.03 -10.71 -20.34
C GLN A 123 25.36 -12.06 -20.65
N SER A 124 25.40 -12.50 -21.89
CA SER A 124 24.92 -13.82 -22.33
C SER A 124 25.70 -14.96 -21.67
N GLU A 125 27.02 -14.83 -21.54
CA GLU A 125 27.88 -15.79 -20.83
C GLU A 125 27.48 -15.88 -19.34
N ALA A 126 27.17 -14.75 -18.69
CA ALA A 126 26.66 -14.74 -17.32
C ALA A 126 25.36 -15.54 -17.18
N TYR A 127 24.44 -15.45 -18.14
CA TYR A 127 23.21 -16.23 -18.14
C TYR A 127 23.46 -17.73 -18.26
N GLU A 128 24.44 -18.14 -19.06
CA GLU A 128 24.82 -19.57 -19.16
C GLU A 128 25.47 -20.08 -17.85
N LEU A 129 26.27 -19.28 -17.17
CA LEU A 129 26.78 -19.61 -15.83
C LEU A 129 25.64 -19.75 -14.83
N TYR A 130 24.65 -18.86 -14.82
CA TYR A 130 23.50 -18.96 -13.94
C TYR A 130 22.74 -20.26 -14.14
N LYS A 131 22.50 -20.66 -15.39
CA LYS A 131 21.87 -21.96 -15.72
C LYS A 131 22.66 -23.14 -15.15
N LYS A 132 24.02 -23.11 -15.31
CA LYS A 132 24.90 -24.16 -14.76
C LYS A 132 24.85 -24.21 -13.23
N TRP A 133 24.75 -23.05 -12.58
CA TRP A 133 24.64 -22.94 -11.11
C TRP A 133 23.23 -23.20 -10.57
N GLY A 134 22.25 -23.48 -11.43
CA GLY A 134 20.87 -23.71 -11.04
C GLY A 134 20.10 -22.42 -10.68
N VAL A 135 20.65 -21.25 -11.03
CA VAL A 135 19.98 -19.95 -10.83
C VAL A 135 19.05 -19.68 -12.01
N PRO A 136 17.75 -19.43 -11.78
CA PRO A 136 16.80 -19.21 -12.87
C PRO A 136 17.11 -17.94 -13.66
N VAL A 137 17.03 -18.04 -14.98
CA VAL A 137 17.04 -16.92 -15.91
C VAL A 137 15.77 -16.94 -16.76
N SER A 138 15.35 -15.78 -17.26
CA SER A 138 14.17 -15.72 -18.12
C SER A 138 14.38 -16.57 -19.37
N PRO A 139 13.43 -17.45 -19.74
CA PRO A 139 13.48 -18.20 -20.99
C PRO A 139 13.31 -17.30 -22.23
N HIS A 140 12.90 -16.06 -22.02
CA HIS A 140 12.65 -15.07 -23.07
C HIS A 140 13.89 -14.23 -23.41
N ASN A 141 15.01 -14.41 -22.68
CA ASN A 141 16.29 -13.75 -23.02
C ASN A 141 16.79 -14.26 -24.37
N ARG A 142 17.23 -13.34 -25.21
CA ARG A 142 17.75 -13.64 -26.55
C ARG A 142 18.92 -12.71 -26.87
N GLU A 143 20.01 -13.26 -27.36
CA GLU A 143 21.05 -12.51 -28.02
C GLU A 143 20.60 -12.12 -29.43
N VAL A 144 20.82 -10.87 -29.81
CA VAL A 144 20.47 -10.31 -31.13
C VAL A 144 21.64 -9.52 -31.69
N THR A 145 21.81 -9.53 -33.01
CA THR A 145 22.98 -8.94 -33.69
C THR A 145 22.59 -7.75 -34.58
N SER A 146 21.31 -7.49 -34.71
CA SER A 146 20.81 -6.40 -35.59
C SER A 146 19.69 -5.60 -34.92
N PHE A 147 19.58 -4.33 -35.33
CA PHE A 147 18.48 -3.46 -34.90
C PHE A 147 17.11 -4.00 -35.33
N LYS A 148 17.06 -4.67 -36.49
CA LYS A 148 15.82 -5.30 -36.99
C LYS A 148 15.34 -6.37 -36.02
N GLU A 149 16.22 -7.24 -35.55
CA GLU A 149 15.84 -8.30 -34.57
C GLU A 149 15.31 -7.70 -33.27
N ILE A 150 15.85 -6.55 -32.82
CA ILE A 150 15.32 -5.83 -31.66
C ILE A 150 13.89 -5.39 -31.90
N LEU A 151 13.60 -4.78 -33.08
CA LEU A 151 12.26 -4.35 -33.44
C LEU A 151 11.29 -5.54 -33.55
N ASP A 152 11.73 -6.62 -34.20
CA ASP A 152 10.94 -7.85 -34.33
C ASP A 152 10.58 -8.43 -32.93
N MET A 153 11.49 -8.37 -31.95
CA MET A 153 11.21 -8.77 -30.57
C MET A 153 10.21 -7.82 -29.87
N ILE A 154 10.35 -6.51 -30.08
CA ILE A 154 9.41 -5.52 -29.53
C ILE A 154 8.00 -5.82 -30.03
N ASP A 155 7.84 -6.00 -31.33
CA ASP A 155 6.53 -6.28 -31.95
C ASP A 155 5.97 -7.63 -31.46
N TYR A 156 6.78 -8.68 -31.47
CA TYR A 156 6.38 -10.00 -31.00
C TYR A 156 5.84 -10.00 -29.57
N TYR A 157 6.61 -9.46 -28.61
CA TYR A 157 6.19 -9.41 -27.21
C TYR A 157 5.09 -8.39 -26.95
N GLY A 158 4.92 -7.38 -27.82
CA GLY A 158 3.78 -6.48 -27.79
C GLY A 158 2.46 -7.21 -28.06
N GLU A 159 2.45 -8.11 -29.04
CA GLU A 159 1.29 -8.90 -29.44
C GLU A 159 1.02 -10.09 -28.50
N HIS A 160 2.08 -10.69 -27.89
CA HIS A 160 2.02 -11.91 -27.09
C HIS A 160 2.20 -11.66 -25.58
N ARG A 161 1.87 -10.45 -25.09
CA ARG A 161 2.01 -10.09 -23.66
C ARG A 161 1.24 -11.05 -22.72
N SER A 162 0.08 -11.51 -23.16
CA SER A 162 -0.79 -12.41 -22.40
C SER A 162 -0.26 -13.84 -22.27
N ASP A 163 0.69 -14.23 -23.14
CA ASP A 163 1.22 -15.59 -23.20
C ASP A 163 2.43 -15.77 -22.27
N ILE A 164 2.91 -14.65 -21.72
CA ILE A 164 4.04 -14.63 -20.80
C ILE A 164 3.55 -14.96 -19.37
N GLU A 165 4.29 -15.83 -18.69
CA GLU A 165 3.94 -16.34 -17.36
C GLU A 165 3.92 -15.29 -16.24
N HIS A 166 4.40 -14.08 -16.49
CA HIS A 166 4.43 -12.94 -15.57
C HIS A 166 3.96 -11.65 -16.24
N ALA A 167 3.70 -10.61 -15.45
CA ALA A 167 3.31 -9.31 -15.97
C ALA A 167 4.48 -8.68 -16.75
N LEU A 168 4.23 -8.32 -18.00
CA LEU A 168 5.20 -7.72 -18.90
C LEU A 168 4.78 -6.29 -19.26
N ASP A 169 5.61 -5.29 -18.93
CA ASP A 169 5.37 -3.88 -19.25
C ASP A 169 6.34 -3.33 -20.32
N GLY A 170 7.33 -4.13 -20.73
CA GLY A 170 8.31 -3.75 -21.73
C GLY A 170 9.45 -4.76 -21.83
N ILE A 171 10.42 -4.45 -22.67
CA ILE A 171 11.66 -5.21 -22.81
C ILE A 171 12.88 -4.31 -22.55
N VAL A 172 13.97 -4.93 -22.15
CA VAL A 172 15.24 -4.22 -21.92
C VAL A 172 16.29 -4.75 -22.89
N VAL A 173 16.85 -3.84 -23.67
CA VAL A 173 17.98 -4.11 -24.57
C VAL A 173 19.26 -3.69 -23.86
N LYS A 174 20.24 -4.58 -23.82
CA LYS A 174 21.53 -4.37 -23.16
C LYS A 174 22.66 -4.62 -24.16
N VAL A 175 23.74 -3.88 -24.04
CA VAL A 175 25.01 -4.24 -24.69
C VAL A 175 25.50 -5.55 -24.08
N ASP A 176 25.82 -6.54 -24.88
CA ASP A 176 26.21 -7.85 -24.39
C ASP A 176 27.63 -7.84 -23.81
N ASP A 177 28.60 -7.24 -24.49
CA ASP A 177 30.00 -7.10 -24.05
C ASP A 177 30.11 -6.25 -22.76
N LEU A 178 30.53 -6.88 -21.65
CA LEU A 178 30.70 -6.24 -20.35
C LEU A 178 31.86 -5.24 -20.34
N GLY A 179 32.84 -5.36 -21.22
CA GLY A 179 33.93 -4.38 -21.42
C GLY A 179 33.38 -3.07 -22.00
N LEU A 180 32.52 -3.17 -23.01
CA LEU A 180 31.80 -2.04 -23.57
C LEU A 180 30.82 -1.44 -22.55
N GLN A 181 30.13 -2.25 -21.76
CA GLN A 181 29.27 -1.73 -20.69
C GLN A 181 30.08 -0.85 -19.71
N ARG A 182 31.26 -1.30 -19.30
CA ARG A 182 32.16 -0.52 -18.42
C ARG A 182 32.62 0.76 -19.07
N SER A 183 32.99 0.73 -20.35
CA SER A 183 33.45 1.92 -21.08
C SER A 183 32.36 2.97 -21.30
N LEU A 184 31.13 2.55 -21.56
CA LEU A 184 29.95 3.42 -21.71
C LEU A 184 29.53 4.03 -20.36
N GLY A 185 29.73 3.29 -19.28
CA GLY A 185 29.45 3.75 -17.93
C GLY A 185 27.96 4.01 -17.66
N ALA A 186 27.72 4.87 -16.66
CA ALA A 186 26.38 5.24 -16.22
C ALA A 186 26.27 6.75 -15.99
N THR A 187 25.05 7.26 -16.05
CA THR A 187 24.67 8.57 -15.50
C THR A 187 24.34 8.43 -14.02
N SER A 188 24.02 9.53 -13.35
CA SER A 188 23.50 9.50 -11.98
C SER A 188 22.17 8.74 -11.82
N ARG A 189 21.49 8.41 -12.92
CA ARG A 189 20.14 7.81 -12.89
C ARG A 189 20.04 6.47 -13.62
N ALA A 190 20.86 6.22 -14.63
CA ALA A 190 20.72 5.04 -15.46
C ALA A 190 22.04 4.65 -16.14
N PRO A 191 22.26 3.35 -16.44
CA PRO A 191 23.35 2.91 -17.29
C PRO A 191 23.19 3.45 -18.72
N ARG A 192 24.29 3.67 -19.42
CA ARG A 192 24.30 4.10 -20.83
C ARG A 192 24.29 2.92 -21.81
N TRP A 193 24.53 1.73 -21.30
CA TRP A 193 24.61 0.48 -22.05
C TRP A 193 23.31 -0.33 -22.04
N ALA A 194 22.24 0.20 -21.42
CA ALA A 194 20.92 -0.45 -21.41
C ALA A 194 19.83 0.55 -21.70
N ILE A 195 18.81 0.12 -22.45
CA ILE A 195 17.62 0.89 -22.76
C ILE A 195 16.39 0.02 -22.56
N ALA A 196 15.37 0.57 -21.89
CA ALA A 196 14.08 -0.07 -21.75
C ALA A 196 13.10 0.49 -22.79
N TYR A 197 12.51 -0.39 -23.57
CA TYR A 197 11.31 -0.08 -24.34
C TYR A 197 10.09 -0.45 -23.52
N LYS A 198 9.22 0.54 -23.26
CA LYS A 198 7.97 0.33 -22.53
C LYS A 198 6.81 0.33 -23.49
N TYR A 199 5.96 -0.71 -23.41
CA TYR A 199 4.72 -0.73 -24.19
C TYR A 199 3.79 0.40 -23.78
N PRO A 200 2.96 0.91 -24.71
CA PRO A 200 1.95 1.88 -24.36
C PRO A 200 1.07 1.37 -23.21
N PRO A 201 0.87 2.18 -22.17
CA PRO A 201 -0.02 1.80 -21.08
C PRO A 201 -1.47 1.75 -21.56
N GLU A 202 -2.28 0.94 -20.89
CA GLU A 202 -3.73 0.95 -21.07
C GLU A 202 -4.30 2.32 -20.71
N GLU A 203 -5.12 2.89 -21.58
CA GLU A 203 -5.83 4.15 -21.37
C GLU A 203 -7.34 3.91 -21.29
N VAL A 204 -7.97 4.47 -20.28
CA VAL A 204 -9.41 4.35 -20.06
C VAL A 204 -10.04 5.71 -19.82
N ASN A 205 -11.31 5.84 -20.17
CA ASN A 205 -12.07 7.06 -19.95
C ASN A 205 -12.88 6.96 -18.65
N THR A 206 -12.86 8.04 -17.84
CA THR A 206 -13.71 8.17 -16.66
C THR A 206 -14.16 9.62 -16.48
N GLU A 207 -15.05 9.86 -15.52
CA GLU A 207 -15.56 11.19 -15.19
C GLU A 207 -14.69 11.82 -14.10
N LEU A 208 -14.28 13.08 -14.29
CA LEU A 208 -13.63 13.91 -13.28
C LEU A 208 -14.70 14.54 -12.40
N LEU A 209 -14.94 13.92 -11.24
CA LEU A 209 -15.99 14.33 -10.30
C LEU A 209 -15.66 15.64 -9.60
N ASP A 210 -14.40 15.78 -9.16
CA ASP A 210 -13.92 16.99 -8.47
C ASP A 210 -12.39 17.10 -8.54
N ILE A 211 -11.86 18.26 -8.12
CA ILE A 211 -10.43 18.48 -7.87
C ILE A 211 -10.31 19.02 -6.46
N THR A 212 -9.74 18.24 -5.56
CA THR A 212 -9.41 18.61 -4.18
C THR A 212 -7.95 19.01 -4.07
N VAL A 213 -7.53 19.53 -2.92
CA VAL A 213 -6.11 19.83 -2.64
C VAL A 213 -5.65 19.08 -1.39
N GLN A 214 -4.38 18.67 -1.40
CA GLN A 214 -3.70 18.03 -0.27
C GLN A 214 -2.48 18.85 0.12
N VAL A 215 -2.18 18.92 1.42
CA VAL A 215 -1.03 19.64 1.96
C VAL A 215 0.00 18.64 2.44
N GLY A 216 1.12 18.53 1.73
CA GLY A 216 2.20 17.62 2.08
C GLY A 216 3.11 18.15 3.20
N ARG A 217 4.01 17.31 3.68
CA ARG A 217 4.92 17.58 4.81
C ARG A 217 5.77 18.86 4.73
N THR A 218 6.03 19.35 3.53
CA THR A 218 6.78 20.61 3.28
C THR A 218 5.87 21.79 2.97
N GLY A 219 4.58 21.68 3.28
CA GLY A 219 3.57 22.68 3.00
C GLY A 219 3.11 22.74 1.54
N ARG A 220 3.67 21.95 0.62
CA ARG A 220 3.25 21.94 -0.78
C ARG A 220 1.79 21.54 -0.90
N VAL A 221 0.99 22.42 -1.55
CA VAL A 221 -0.44 22.18 -1.78
C VAL A 221 -0.64 21.64 -3.18
N THR A 222 -1.02 20.37 -3.25
CA THR A 222 -1.08 19.62 -4.49
C THR A 222 -2.53 19.36 -4.89
N PRO A 223 -2.98 19.80 -6.08
CA PRO A 223 -4.28 19.41 -6.62
C PRO A 223 -4.34 17.91 -6.92
N VAL A 224 -5.46 17.29 -6.55
CA VAL A 224 -5.73 15.86 -6.73
C VAL A 224 -7.09 15.71 -7.43
N ALA A 225 -7.10 15.05 -8.57
CA ALA A 225 -8.32 14.69 -9.28
C ALA A 225 -9.06 13.59 -8.51
N VAL A 226 -10.34 13.82 -8.27
CA VAL A 226 -11.29 12.82 -7.76
C VAL A 226 -12.07 12.28 -8.96
N LEU A 227 -11.94 11.00 -9.22
CA LEU A 227 -12.46 10.34 -10.42
C LEU A 227 -13.60 9.40 -10.04
N LYS A 228 -14.56 9.24 -10.95
CA LYS A 228 -15.43 8.08 -10.88
C LYS A 228 -14.57 6.84 -10.97
N PRO A 229 -14.66 5.91 -9.99
CA PRO A 229 -13.78 4.75 -9.94
C PRO A 229 -13.75 4.00 -11.27
N VAL A 230 -12.55 3.74 -11.80
CA VAL A 230 -12.35 3.06 -13.08
C VAL A 230 -11.22 2.04 -12.93
N TYR A 231 -11.43 0.87 -13.53
CA TYR A 231 -10.42 -0.18 -13.56
C TYR A 231 -9.46 0.05 -14.72
N VAL A 232 -8.15 0.08 -14.45
CA VAL A 232 -7.08 0.27 -15.44
C VAL A 232 -5.81 -0.43 -14.99
N ALA A 233 -5.19 -1.18 -15.89
CA ALA A 233 -3.94 -1.90 -15.67
C ALA A 233 -3.90 -2.61 -14.28
N GLY A 234 -4.90 -3.46 -14.02
CA GLY A 234 -4.93 -4.33 -12.85
C GLY A 234 -5.34 -3.69 -11.53
N SER A 235 -5.81 -2.44 -11.48
CA SER A 235 -6.40 -1.88 -10.24
C SER A 235 -7.43 -0.79 -10.49
N THR A 236 -8.27 -0.53 -9.50
CA THR A 236 -9.25 0.55 -9.55
C THR A 236 -8.60 1.87 -9.15
N VAL A 237 -8.72 2.88 -10.00
CA VAL A 237 -8.24 4.24 -9.79
C VAL A 237 -9.44 5.15 -9.53
N SER A 238 -9.42 5.86 -8.41
CA SER A 238 -10.42 6.87 -8.03
C SER A 238 -9.80 8.24 -7.72
N ARG A 239 -8.48 8.31 -7.58
CA ARG A 239 -7.76 9.57 -7.32
C ARG A 239 -6.42 9.55 -8.05
N THR A 240 -6.01 10.73 -8.55
CA THR A 240 -4.68 10.90 -9.13
C THR A 240 -4.16 12.32 -8.95
N THR A 241 -2.86 12.45 -8.79
CA THR A 241 -2.22 13.77 -8.64
C THR A 241 -2.30 14.58 -9.92
N LEU A 242 -2.53 15.90 -9.77
CA LEU A 242 -2.39 16.88 -10.83
C LEU A 242 -1.14 17.78 -10.63
N HIS A 243 -0.27 17.39 -9.69
CA HIS A 243 1.04 17.98 -9.40
C HIS A 243 1.00 19.41 -8.87
N ASN A 244 0.47 20.38 -9.61
CA ASN A 244 0.35 21.78 -9.24
C ASN A 244 -0.73 22.49 -10.08
N PRO A 245 -1.15 23.72 -9.74
CA PRO A 245 -2.18 24.44 -10.48
C PRO A 245 -1.84 24.70 -11.96
N PHE A 246 -0.56 24.90 -12.26
CA PHE A 246 -0.09 25.10 -13.61
C PHE A 246 -0.33 23.86 -14.51
N GLU A 247 -0.14 22.67 -13.97
CA GLU A 247 -0.42 21.42 -14.69
C GLU A 247 -1.92 21.22 -14.91
N VAL A 248 -2.79 21.64 -13.99
CA VAL A 248 -4.24 21.62 -14.19
C VAL A 248 -4.62 22.48 -15.39
N GLU A 249 -4.07 23.71 -15.47
CA GLU A 249 -4.30 24.61 -16.59
C GLU A 249 -3.71 24.09 -17.90
N ARG A 250 -2.48 23.57 -17.87
CA ARG A 250 -1.80 23.00 -19.03
C ARG A 250 -2.56 21.82 -19.62
N LYS A 251 -3.09 20.95 -18.78
CA LYS A 251 -3.92 19.81 -19.21
C LYS A 251 -5.31 20.26 -19.69
N GLY A 252 -5.75 21.46 -19.31
CA GLY A 252 -7.02 22.05 -19.73
C GLY A 252 -8.25 21.29 -19.25
N VAL A 253 -8.15 20.59 -18.11
CA VAL A 253 -9.24 19.82 -17.54
C VAL A 253 -10.20 20.68 -16.75
N LEU A 254 -11.49 20.36 -16.83
CA LEU A 254 -12.57 20.99 -16.07
C LEU A 254 -13.27 19.93 -15.22
N ILE A 255 -13.71 20.30 -14.04
CA ILE A 255 -14.52 19.41 -13.18
C ILE A 255 -15.82 19.10 -13.92
N GLY A 256 -16.18 17.82 -14.00
CA GLY A 256 -17.29 17.30 -14.79
C GLY A 256 -16.87 16.78 -16.18
N ASP A 257 -15.61 16.93 -16.60
CA ASP A 257 -15.11 16.36 -17.86
C ASP A 257 -15.11 14.84 -17.85
N THR A 258 -15.26 14.26 -19.03
CA THR A 258 -14.72 12.93 -19.29
C THR A 258 -13.22 13.08 -19.55
N VAL A 259 -12.40 12.34 -18.81
CA VAL A 259 -10.94 12.40 -18.87
C VAL A 259 -10.34 11.06 -19.22
N VAL A 260 -9.17 11.09 -19.86
CA VAL A 260 -8.35 9.89 -20.12
C VAL A 260 -7.44 9.66 -18.93
N VAL A 261 -7.44 8.43 -18.40
CA VAL A 261 -6.60 7.99 -17.27
C VAL A 261 -5.79 6.78 -17.72
N ARG A 262 -4.53 6.75 -17.33
CA ARG A 262 -3.60 5.64 -17.52
C ARG A 262 -2.76 5.42 -16.28
N LYS A 263 -1.98 4.35 -16.27
CA LYS A 263 -0.91 4.15 -15.29
C LYS A 263 0.45 4.24 -15.95
N ALA A 264 1.23 5.24 -15.57
CA ALA A 264 2.61 5.36 -16.02
C ALA A 264 3.44 4.16 -15.51
N GLY A 265 4.03 3.40 -16.45
CA GLY A 265 4.77 2.17 -16.13
C GLY A 265 3.93 1.10 -15.42
N ASP A 266 2.62 1.05 -15.70
CA ASP A 266 1.62 0.18 -15.06
C ASP A 266 1.52 0.32 -13.52
N VAL A 267 2.05 1.40 -12.95
CA VAL A 267 2.13 1.63 -11.50
C VAL A 267 1.41 2.89 -11.06
N ILE A 268 1.82 4.07 -11.59
CA ILE A 268 1.39 5.37 -11.08
C ILE A 268 0.21 5.89 -11.91
N PRO A 269 -0.98 6.11 -11.30
CA PRO A 269 -2.10 6.72 -11.98
C PRO A 269 -1.76 8.13 -12.49
N GLU A 270 -2.11 8.42 -13.73
CA GLU A 270 -1.94 9.71 -14.38
C GLU A 270 -3.22 10.08 -15.13
N LEU A 271 -3.71 11.31 -14.91
CA LEU A 271 -4.73 11.92 -15.74
C LEU A 271 -4.02 12.57 -16.94
N VAL A 272 -4.30 12.07 -18.15
CA VAL A 272 -3.67 12.53 -19.40
C VAL A 272 -4.26 13.87 -19.83
N GLY A 273 -5.59 13.95 -19.96
CA GLY A 273 -6.31 15.13 -20.40
C GLY A 273 -7.80 14.88 -20.61
N PRO A 274 -8.58 15.91 -21.04
CA PRO A 274 -10.00 15.78 -21.30
C PRO A 274 -10.28 15.16 -22.68
N VAL A 275 -11.41 14.47 -22.79
CA VAL A 275 -12.00 14.04 -24.08
C VAL A 275 -12.88 15.17 -24.59
N LEU A 276 -12.30 16.09 -25.38
CA LEU A 276 -12.94 17.36 -25.78
C LEU A 276 -14.28 17.16 -26.49
N GLU A 277 -14.40 16.10 -27.29
CA GLU A 277 -15.64 15.80 -28.04
C GLU A 277 -16.82 15.56 -27.10
N ARG A 278 -16.57 15.09 -25.86
CA ARG A 278 -17.61 14.82 -24.86
C ARG A 278 -18.03 16.04 -24.06
N ARG A 279 -17.44 17.22 -24.32
CA ARG A 279 -17.89 18.51 -23.74
C ARG A 279 -19.12 19.08 -24.43
N LYS A 280 -19.34 18.74 -25.71
CA LYS A 280 -20.46 19.30 -26.50
C LYS A 280 -21.79 19.03 -25.83
N GLY A 281 -22.55 20.09 -25.55
CA GLY A 281 -23.85 20.04 -24.89
C GLY A 281 -23.78 19.87 -23.35
N ARG A 282 -22.60 19.97 -22.75
CA ARG A 282 -22.39 19.89 -21.30
C ARG A 282 -21.77 21.14 -20.69
N GLU A 283 -21.74 22.27 -21.41
CA GLU A 283 -21.04 23.49 -21.02
C GLU A 283 -21.52 24.04 -19.67
N GLY A 284 -22.79 23.83 -19.31
CA GLY A 284 -23.33 24.20 -17.99
C GLY A 284 -23.05 23.21 -16.85
N GLN A 285 -22.50 22.04 -17.16
CA GLN A 285 -22.23 20.98 -16.18
C GLN A 285 -20.74 20.87 -15.81
N ILE A 286 -19.89 21.57 -16.54
CA ILE A 286 -18.44 21.57 -16.31
C ILE A 286 -18.01 22.91 -15.69
N ARG A 287 -17.06 22.86 -14.76
CA ARG A 287 -16.57 24.06 -14.07
C ARG A 287 -15.04 24.06 -13.96
N ARG A 288 -14.48 25.27 -13.95
CA ARG A 288 -13.04 25.46 -13.76
C ARG A 288 -12.65 25.19 -12.32
N PHE A 289 -11.54 24.52 -12.10
CA PHE A 289 -10.90 24.45 -10.81
C PHE A 289 -10.29 25.80 -10.45
N VAL A 290 -10.49 26.23 -9.21
CA VAL A 290 -9.87 27.43 -8.66
C VAL A 290 -9.01 27.00 -7.48
N MET A 291 -7.70 27.28 -7.55
CA MET A 291 -6.79 27.00 -6.45
C MET A 291 -7.18 27.81 -5.22
N PRO A 292 -7.31 27.22 -4.03
CA PRO A 292 -7.60 27.98 -2.82
C PRO A 292 -6.46 28.97 -2.51
N THR A 293 -6.82 30.12 -1.96
CA THR A 293 -5.86 31.14 -1.50
C THR A 293 -5.43 30.94 -0.05
N ARG A 294 -6.15 30.10 0.69
CA ARG A 294 -5.87 29.74 2.08
C ARG A 294 -5.70 28.24 2.23
N CYS A 295 -4.84 27.86 3.14
CA CYS A 295 -4.59 26.45 3.48
C CYS A 295 -5.89 25.82 4.01
N PRO A 296 -6.35 24.69 3.43
CA PRO A 296 -7.58 24.04 3.87
C PRO A 296 -7.49 23.47 5.30
N SER A 297 -6.27 23.25 5.80
CA SER A 297 -6.06 22.68 7.13
C SER A 297 -5.90 23.73 8.23
N CYS A 298 -5.14 24.80 7.98
CA CYS A 298 -4.83 25.80 9.03
C CYS A 298 -5.27 27.24 8.72
N GLY A 299 -5.86 27.50 7.54
CA GLY A 299 -6.33 28.83 7.14
C GLY A 299 -5.25 29.85 6.78
N ALA A 300 -3.95 29.50 6.89
CA ALA A 300 -2.85 30.39 6.52
C ALA A 300 -2.91 30.75 5.03
N GLU A 301 -2.49 31.97 4.68
CA GLU A 301 -2.43 32.41 3.29
C GLU A 301 -1.39 31.59 2.51
N LEU A 302 -1.79 31.08 1.35
CA LEU A 302 -0.93 30.27 0.50
C LEU A 302 -0.11 31.14 -0.43
N ALA A 303 1.18 30.80 -0.60
CA ALA A 303 2.08 31.53 -1.49
C ALA A 303 3.10 30.59 -2.15
N PRO A 304 3.69 30.95 -3.30
CA PRO A 304 4.85 30.27 -3.83
C PRO A 304 6.06 30.49 -2.89
N ALA A 305 6.96 29.51 -2.79
CA ALA A 305 8.15 29.63 -1.94
C ALA A 305 9.12 30.72 -2.42
N LYS A 306 9.13 30.99 -3.71
CA LYS A 306 9.91 32.04 -4.38
C LYS A 306 9.18 32.51 -5.63
N GLU A 307 9.53 33.70 -6.11
CA GLU A 307 8.99 34.21 -7.36
C GLU A 307 9.25 33.25 -8.53
N GLY A 308 8.22 32.96 -9.33
CA GLY A 308 8.26 32.01 -10.45
C GLY A 308 8.13 30.54 -10.08
N ASP A 309 7.99 30.18 -8.78
CA ASP A 309 7.69 28.82 -8.36
C ASP A 309 6.26 28.44 -8.79
N LYS A 310 6.13 27.29 -9.43
CA LYS A 310 4.83 26.74 -9.85
C LYS A 310 4.08 26.05 -8.70
N ASP A 311 4.79 25.72 -7.63
CA ASP A 311 4.25 25.08 -6.45
C ASP A 311 3.75 26.12 -5.46
N ILE A 312 2.51 25.99 -5.04
CA ILE A 312 1.92 26.79 -3.97
C ILE A 312 2.10 26.07 -2.64
N ARG A 313 2.44 26.82 -1.60
CA ARG A 313 2.76 26.25 -0.27
C ARG A 313 2.02 26.95 0.85
N CYS A 314 1.75 26.19 1.90
CA CYS A 314 1.36 26.68 3.20
C CYS A 314 2.63 27.07 3.99
N PRO A 315 2.84 28.34 4.35
CA PRO A 315 4.03 28.78 5.07
C PRO A 315 4.02 28.45 6.56
N ASN A 316 2.88 28.03 7.11
CA ASN A 316 2.73 27.70 8.52
C ASN A 316 3.34 26.31 8.82
N VAL A 317 4.67 26.25 8.90
CA VAL A 317 5.40 24.97 9.12
C VAL A 317 5.19 24.45 10.53
N GLU A 318 5.09 25.33 11.54
CA GLU A 318 5.09 24.95 12.95
C GLU A 318 3.76 24.36 13.42
N SER A 319 2.63 24.95 13.00
CA SER A 319 1.31 24.63 13.57
C SER A 319 0.26 24.18 12.55
N CYS A 320 0.62 23.91 11.30
CA CYS A 320 -0.32 23.36 10.33
C CYS A 320 -0.56 21.86 10.61
N PRO A 321 -1.79 21.44 10.98
CA PRO A 321 -2.07 20.04 11.30
C PRO A 321 -1.74 19.09 10.15
N ALA A 322 -2.10 19.42 8.92
CA ALA A 322 -1.80 18.56 7.76
C ALA A 322 -0.30 18.37 7.54
N GLN A 323 0.52 19.43 7.73
CA GLN A 323 1.97 19.30 7.63
C GLN A 323 2.53 18.40 8.74
N LEU A 324 2.03 18.54 9.97
CA LEU A 324 2.43 17.69 11.09
C LEU A 324 2.05 16.23 10.83
N THR A 325 0.82 15.97 10.40
CA THR A 325 0.37 14.61 10.01
C THR A 325 1.35 13.96 9.03
N GLU A 326 1.66 14.66 7.95
CA GLU A 326 2.57 14.16 6.90
C GLU A 326 4.02 13.98 7.39
N ARG A 327 4.48 14.80 8.36
CA ARG A 327 5.79 14.61 8.98
C ARG A 327 5.81 13.40 9.89
N ILE A 328 4.75 13.14 10.66
CA ILE A 328 4.60 11.93 11.47
C ILE A 328 4.58 10.68 10.58
N ILE A 329 3.80 10.67 9.49
CA ILE A 329 3.79 9.57 8.51
C ILE A 329 5.20 9.32 7.95
N ASN A 330 5.93 10.39 7.64
CA ASN A 330 7.29 10.26 7.14
C ASN A 330 8.25 9.70 8.18
N LEU A 331 8.15 10.14 9.45
CA LEU A 331 8.95 9.60 10.56
C LEU A 331 8.66 8.11 10.78
N ALA A 332 7.40 7.71 10.71
CA ALA A 332 7.00 6.31 10.89
C ALA A 332 7.36 5.42 9.69
N SER A 333 7.72 6.01 8.55
CA SER A 333 8.03 5.25 7.35
C SER A 333 9.31 4.43 7.48
N ARG A 334 9.43 3.38 6.64
CA ARG A 334 10.62 2.51 6.55
C ARG A 334 11.94 3.25 6.27
N LYS A 335 11.87 4.46 5.75
CA LYS A 335 13.05 5.29 5.47
C LYS A 335 13.54 6.08 6.68
N ALA A 336 12.80 6.05 7.78
CA ALA A 336 13.12 6.74 9.02
C ALA A 336 13.13 5.75 10.19
N PHE A 337 12.08 5.68 11.02
CA PHE A 337 12.05 4.84 12.23
C PHE A 337 11.35 3.49 12.04
N ASP A 338 10.66 3.27 10.90
CA ASP A 338 9.91 2.04 10.57
C ASP A 338 8.91 1.59 11.65
N ILE A 339 8.13 2.53 12.17
CA ILE A 339 7.16 2.27 13.25
C ILE A 339 5.91 1.60 12.66
N GLU A 340 5.69 0.31 12.98
CA GLU A 340 4.50 -0.41 12.53
C GLU A 340 3.22 0.16 13.13
N HIS A 341 2.13 0.04 12.39
CA HIS A 341 0.80 0.51 12.76
C HIS A 341 0.67 2.04 12.93
N LEU A 342 1.73 2.82 12.71
CA LEU A 342 1.69 4.27 12.61
C LEU A 342 1.60 4.72 11.14
N GLY A 343 0.52 4.32 10.48
CA GLY A 343 0.19 4.78 9.12
C GLY A 343 -0.72 6.02 9.13
N ASP A 344 -1.24 6.37 7.95
CA ASP A 344 -2.07 7.58 7.74
C ASP A 344 -3.19 7.73 8.76
N GLN A 345 -3.95 6.66 9.03
CA GLN A 345 -5.09 6.71 9.95
C GLN A 345 -4.67 7.03 11.40
N SER A 346 -3.58 6.42 11.86
CA SER A 346 -3.06 6.67 13.22
C SER A 346 -2.44 8.06 13.32
N ALA A 347 -1.71 8.51 12.31
CA ALA A 347 -1.14 9.85 12.25
C ALA A 347 -2.24 10.94 12.27
N ILE A 348 -3.30 10.77 11.47
CA ILE A 348 -4.47 11.67 11.47
C ILE A 348 -5.12 11.69 12.85
N ALA A 349 -5.36 10.52 13.46
CA ALA A 349 -5.97 10.44 14.78
C ALA A 349 -5.15 11.19 15.86
N LEU A 350 -3.83 11.21 15.74
CA LEU A 350 -2.94 11.90 16.69
C LEU A 350 -2.87 13.41 16.48
N THR A 351 -2.98 13.86 15.24
CA THR A 351 -2.68 15.25 14.85
C THR A 351 -3.91 16.06 14.42
N ASN A 352 -4.96 15.40 13.94
CA ASN A 352 -6.21 16.00 13.48
C ASN A 352 -7.40 15.03 13.60
N PRO A 353 -7.79 14.63 14.82
CA PRO A 353 -8.86 13.65 15.03
C PRO A 353 -10.23 14.09 14.49
N GLU A 354 -10.39 15.37 14.19
CA GLU A 354 -11.61 15.96 13.63
C GLU A 354 -11.60 16.08 12.09
N GLU A 355 -10.66 15.42 11.39
CA GLU A 355 -10.50 15.51 9.93
C GLU A 355 -11.81 15.30 9.16
N ASP A 356 -12.55 14.25 9.52
CA ASP A 356 -13.78 13.85 8.84
C ASP A 356 -15.05 14.24 9.65
N ARG A 357 -14.97 15.25 10.52
CA ARG A 357 -16.13 15.70 11.30
C ARG A 357 -17.23 16.20 10.36
N PRO A 358 -18.46 15.73 10.50
CA PRO A 358 -19.58 16.21 9.69
C PRO A 358 -19.89 17.68 9.95
N ASP A 359 -20.23 18.43 8.90
CA ASP A 359 -20.61 19.84 8.99
C ASP A 359 -22.02 20.04 9.58
N SER A 360 -22.89 19.03 9.50
CA SER A 360 -24.28 19.09 9.96
C SER A 360 -24.61 17.99 10.96
N ILE A 361 -25.42 18.36 11.94
CA ILE A 361 -26.03 17.42 12.88
C ILE A 361 -26.91 16.38 12.17
N ASP A 362 -27.47 16.71 11.02
CA ASP A 362 -28.38 15.85 10.27
C ASP A 362 -27.68 14.58 9.74
N THR A 363 -26.38 14.63 9.63
CA THR A 363 -25.56 13.47 9.22
C THR A 363 -24.86 12.78 10.39
N TYR A 364 -25.08 13.25 11.62
CA TYR A 364 -24.51 12.62 12.82
C TYR A 364 -25.42 11.51 13.35
N ALA A 365 -24.95 10.28 13.30
CA ALA A 365 -25.69 9.08 13.67
C ALA A 365 -24.86 8.20 14.63
N PRO A 366 -24.74 8.57 15.93
CA PRO A 366 -23.81 7.94 16.87
C PRO A 366 -24.08 6.43 17.10
N ASN A 367 -25.31 5.97 16.85
CA ASN A 367 -25.72 4.57 17.04
C ASN A 367 -25.70 3.75 15.75
N ILE A 368 -25.41 4.37 14.59
CA ILE A 368 -25.39 3.68 13.30
C ILE A 368 -23.93 3.45 12.88
N THR A 369 -23.46 2.22 13.04
CA THR A 369 -22.09 1.83 12.67
C THR A 369 -22.00 1.21 11.27
N GLU A 370 -23.12 0.77 10.73
CA GLU A 370 -23.30 0.24 9.37
C GLU A 370 -24.77 0.20 9.01
N ILE A 371 -25.08 0.23 7.72
CA ILE A 371 -26.43 0.02 7.19
C ILE A 371 -26.42 -1.26 6.37
N VAL A 372 -27.29 -2.20 6.74
CA VAL A 372 -27.38 -3.49 6.05
C VAL A 372 -28.61 -3.49 5.15
N VAL A 373 -28.41 -3.78 3.88
CA VAL A 373 -29.46 -3.86 2.86
C VAL A 373 -29.38 -5.20 2.11
N LYS A 374 -30.45 -5.58 1.42
CA LYS A 374 -30.40 -6.67 0.45
C LYS A 374 -29.89 -6.16 -0.91
N PRO A 375 -29.35 -7.05 -1.76
CA PRO A 375 -28.87 -6.65 -3.07
C PRO A 375 -29.94 -5.90 -3.89
N GLY A 376 -29.61 -4.66 -4.28
CA GLY A 376 -30.50 -3.80 -5.06
C GLY A 376 -31.55 -3.03 -4.26
N GLU A 377 -31.57 -3.14 -2.93
CA GLU A 377 -32.39 -2.29 -2.06
C GLU A 377 -31.61 -1.01 -1.68
N GLU A 378 -32.31 0.14 -1.67
CA GLU A 378 -31.77 1.38 -1.14
C GLU A 378 -31.95 1.45 0.38
N PRO A 379 -31.02 2.09 1.11
CA PRO A 379 -31.19 2.32 2.55
C PRO A 379 -32.42 3.16 2.85
N GLU A 380 -33.05 2.87 3.98
CA GLU A 380 -34.11 3.74 4.50
C GLU A 380 -33.54 5.13 4.85
N PRO A 381 -34.31 6.22 4.62
CA PRO A 381 -33.91 7.56 5.01
C PRO A 381 -33.62 7.65 6.53
N TYR A 382 -32.52 8.29 6.88
CA TYR A 382 -32.18 8.54 8.28
C TYR A 382 -32.98 9.74 8.80
N GLU A 383 -33.61 9.57 9.95
CA GLU A 383 -34.23 10.68 10.70
C GLU A 383 -33.34 11.04 11.89
N PRO A 384 -32.80 12.28 11.96
CA PRO A 384 -32.01 12.72 13.08
C PRO A 384 -32.73 12.64 14.40
N VAL A 385 -32.06 12.17 15.44
CA VAL A 385 -32.65 12.09 16.79
C VAL A 385 -32.84 13.48 17.37
N ALA A 386 -34.04 13.80 17.80
CA ALA A 386 -34.34 15.11 18.37
C ALA A 386 -33.52 15.39 19.63
N GLY A 387 -32.92 16.58 19.71
CA GLY A 387 -32.08 17.00 20.83
C GLY A 387 -30.65 16.44 20.83
N LEU A 388 -30.25 15.78 19.74
CA LEU A 388 -28.88 15.37 19.56
C LEU A 388 -27.99 16.58 19.26
N GLU A 389 -26.81 16.62 19.81
CA GLU A 389 -25.78 17.63 19.54
C GLU A 389 -24.50 16.96 19.06
N LEU A 390 -23.75 17.68 18.20
CA LEU A 390 -22.40 17.24 17.86
C LEU A 390 -21.50 17.30 19.10
N PRO A 391 -20.69 16.26 19.38
CA PRO A 391 -19.77 16.28 20.50
C PRO A 391 -18.79 17.46 20.37
N PRO A 392 -18.24 17.96 21.49
CA PRO A 392 -17.22 19.02 21.44
C PRO A 392 -16.01 18.58 20.61
N MET A 393 -15.35 19.55 19.98
CA MET A 393 -14.12 19.28 19.24
C MET A 393 -13.02 18.79 20.16
N GLN A 394 -12.29 17.78 19.72
CA GLN A 394 -11.15 17.22 20.44
C GLN A 394 -9.89 18.01 20.16
N THR A 395 -9.07 18.19 21.18
CA THR A 395 -7.72 18.70 21.03
C THR A 395 -6.82 17.57 20.52
N PRO A 396 -6.01 17.79 19.47
CA PRO A 396 -5.02 16.81 19.03
C PRO A 396 -4.06 16.39 20.15
N VAL A 397 -3.69 15.12 20.19
CA VAL A 397 -2.72 14.60 21.17
C VAL A 397 -1.30 15.10 20.85
N LEU A 398 -0.98 15.22 19.56
CA LEU A 398 0.31 15.71 19.10
C LEU A 398 0.17 17.12 18.50
N SER A 399 1.00 18.03 18.99
CA SER A 399 1.22 19.36 18.42
C SER A 399 2.60 19.51 17.76
N SER A 400 3.48 18.54 17.93
CA SER A 400 4.81 18.48 17.31
C SER A 400 5.30 17.03 17.19
N GLU A 401 6.32 16.82 16.36
CA GLU A 401 6.96 15.51 16.16
C GLU A 401 7.64 14.99 17.43
N ALA A 402 8.18 15.89 18.25
CA ALA A 402 8.88 15.51 19.47
C ALA A 402 7.96 14.81 20.49
N GLY A 403 6.66 15.14 20.49
CA GLY A 403 5.67 14.50 21.34
C GLY A 403 5.45 13.01 21.01
N LEU A 404 5.82 12.56 19.81
CA LEU A 404 5.59 11.18 19.38
C LEU A 404 6.24 10.17 20.33
N PHE A 405 7.51 10.37 20.67
CA PHE A 405 8.30 9.44 21.48
C PHE A 405 8.03 9.50 22.98
N SER A 406 7.08 10.32 23.41
CA SER A 406 6.62 10.41 24.80
C SER A 406 5.19 9.94 24.99
N LEU A 407 4.54 9.43 23.93
CA LEU A 407 3.16 8.94 23.99
C LEU A 407 3.05 7.69 24.89
N THR A 408 2.00 7.67 25.66
CA THR A 408 1.60 6.52 26.47
C THR A 408 0.21 6.03 26.06
N SER A 409 -0.15 4.82 26.47
CA SER A 409 -1.50 4.30 26.23
C SER A 409 -2.59 5.14 26.90
N ALA A 410 -2.27 5.82 27.98
CA ALA A 410 -3.19 6.70 28.71
C ALA A 410 -3.55 7.95 27.88
N ASP A 411 -2.57 8.55 27.19
CA ASP A 411 -2.77 9.71 26.33
C ASP A 411 -3.71 9.42 25.14
N LEU A 412 -3.76 8.15 24.74
CA LEU A 412 -4.51 7.68 23.58
C LEU A 412 -5.93 7.16 23.91
N LYS A 413 -6.28 7.08 25.20
CA LYS A 413 -7.51 6.43 25.67
C LYS A 413 -8.79 7.06 25.12
N ASP A 414 -8.83 8.37 25.11
CA ASP A 414 -10.05 9.13 24.78
C ASP A 414 -10.05 9.68 23.33
N VAL A 415 -9.03 9.35 22.55
CA VAL A 415 -8.94 9.77 21.14
C VAL A 415 -10.02 9.09 20.32
N ARG A 416 -10.86 9.87 19.69
CA ARG A 416 -11.95 9.45 18.82
C ARG A 416 -11.73 9.97 17.42
N VAL A 417 -12.11 9.19 16.42
CA VAL A 417 -12.11 9.60 15.01
C VAL A 417 -13.50 9.42 14.42
N TRP A 418 -13.81 10.23 13.43
CA TRP A 418 -15.04 10.13 12.69
C TRP A 418 -14.98 9.00 11.66
N ARG A 419 -16.08 8.26 11.53
CA ARG A 419 -16.22 7.20 10.52
C ARG A 419 -17.60 7.29 9.90
N GLU A 420 -17.63 7.20 8.58
CA GLU A 420 -18.86 7.07 7.83
C GLU A 420 -19.38 5.64 7.94
N ALA A 421 -20.65 5.47 8.30
CA ALA A 421 -21.30 4.16 8.35
C ALA A 421 -21.39 3.58 6.92
N PRO A 422 -20.79 2.42 6.63
CA PRO A 422 -20.86 1.82 5.30
C PRO A 422 -22.22 1.23 5.02
N ILE A 423 -22.62 1.22 3.75
CA ILE A 423 -23.74 0.43 3.26
C ILE A 423 -23.21 -0.96 2.89
N ILE A 424 -23.78 -1.99 3.50
CA ILE A 424 -23.39 -3.39 3.38
C ILE A 424 -24.51 -4.19 2.73
N GLU A 425 -24.30 -4.73 1.56
CA GLU A 425 -25.17 -5.73 0.95
C GLU A 425 -24.82 -7.14 1.46
N ILE A 426 -25.86 -7.92 1.80
CA ILE A 426 -25.70 -9.33 2.16
C ILE A 426 -26.10 -10.19 0.97
N HIS A 427 -25.11 -10.80 0.32
CA HIS A 427 -25.28 -11.75 -0.76
C HIS A 427 -25.30 -13.19 -0.23
N GLU A 428 -26.21 -14.03 -0.73
CA GLU A 428 -26.22 -15.45 -0.45
C GLU A 428 -25.49 -16.21 -1.58
N THR A 429 -24.46 -16.94 -1.24
CA THR A 429 -23.70 -17.78 -2.18
C THR A 429 -23.76 -19.23 -1.73
N VAL A 430 -23.84 -20.16 -2.69
CA VAL A 430 -23.79 -21.60 -2.40
C VAL A 430 -22.34 -22.02 -2.43
N GLY A 431 -21.78 -22.44 -1.29
CA GLY A 431 -20.43 -22.97 -1.19
C GLY A 431 -20.29 -24.31 -1.89
N SER A 432 -19.05 -24.73 -2.14
CA SER A 432 -18.71 -26.02 -2.77
C SER A 432 -19.28 -27.25 -2.04
N ASN A 433 -19.65 -27.11 -0.78
CA ASN A 433 -20.28 -28.13 0.07
C ASN A 433 -21.84 -28.03 0.11
N GLY A 434 -22.44 -27.24 -0.79
CA GLY A 434 -23.90 -27.04 -0.85
C GLY A 434 -24.50 -26.20 0.27
N LYS A 435 -23.69 -25.66 1.20
CA LYS A 435 -24.19 -24.79 2.27
C LYS A 435 -24.30 -23.34 1.78
N ILE A 436 -25.40 -22.68 2.15
CA ILE A 436 -25.59 -21.26 1.89
C ILE A 436 -24.64 -20.48 2.80
N LYS A 437 -23.78 -19.67 2.20
CA LYS A 437 -22.86 -18.75 2.88
C LYS A 437 -23.33 -17.31 2.62
N LYS A 438 -23.46 -16.52 3.67
CA LYS A 438 -23.76 -15.09 3.55
C LYS A 438 -22.45 -14.32 3.40
N VAL A 439 -22.29 -13.62 2.28
CA VAL A 439 -21.14 -12.76 1.98
C VAL A 439 -21.58 -11.32 2.15
N ARG A 440 -20.84 -10.56 2.94
CA ARG A 440 -21.06 -9.13 3.18
C ARG A 440 -20.22 -8.33 2.19
N LYS A 441 -20.83 -7.47 1.41
CA LYS A 441 -20.17 -6.63 0.43
C LYS A 441 -20.44 -5.16 0.73
N ARG A 442 -19.40 -4.36 0.94
CA ARG A 442 -19.54 -2.90 1.01
C ARG A 442 -19.87 -2.36 -0.38
N VAL A 443 -20.98 -1.62 -0.51
CA VAL A 443 -21.42 -1.05 -1.79
C VAL A 443 -21.36 0.47 -1.83
N GLY A 444 -21.23 1.12 -0.66
CA GLY A 444 -21.11 2.58 -0.59
C GLY A 444 -20.93 3.11 0.81
N GLY A 445 -20.88 4.43 0.92
CA GLY A 445 -21.05 5.19 2.15
C GLY A 445 -22.48 5.66 2.28
N SER A 446 -22.96 5.81 3.50
CA SER A 446 -24.34 6.24 3.81
C SER A 446 -24.49 7.75 3.92
N GLY A 447 -23.37 8.50 3.99
CA GLY A 447 -23.38 9.91 4.38
C GLY A 447 -23.62 10.12 5.88
N LEU A 448 -23.76 9.06 6.69
CA LEU A 448 -23.99 9.13 8.14
C LEU A 448 -22.67 8.87 8.89
N TRP A 449 -22.38 9.71 9.86
CA TRP A 449 -21.12 9.73 10.58
C TRP A 449 -21.30 9.40 12.06
N HIS A 450 -20.34 8.69 12.63
CA HIS A 450 -20.26 8.39 14.05
C HIS A 450 -18.80 8.41 14.54
N GLN A 451 -18.62 8.58 15.84
CA GLN A 451 -17.28 8.53 16.44
C GLN A 451 -16.93 7.12 16.91
N VAL A 452 -15.68 6.70 16.63
CA VAL A 452 -15.11 5.44 17.12
C VAL A 452 -13.82 5.71 17.88
N PRO A 453 -13.46 4.87 18.87
CA PRO A 453 -12.12 4.92 19.47
C PRO A 453 -11.05 4.67 18.41
N ALA A 454 -9.99 5.50 18.40
CA ALA A 454 -8.91 5.33 17.43
C ALA A 454 -7.88 4.28 17.87
N PHE A 455 -7.55 4.24 19.14
CA PHE A 455 -6.43 3.47 19.70
C PHE A 455 -6.83 2.45 20.75
N TRP A 456 -8.03 2.55 21.29
CA TRP A 456 -8.56 1.63 22.29
C TRP A 456 -9.70 0.79 21.70
N THR A 457 -9.95 -0.38 22.31
CA THR A 457 -11.05 -1.24 21.88
C THR A 457 -12.40 -0.63 22.21
N ALA A 458 -13.43 -1.04 21.48
CA ALA A 458 -14.80 -0.81 21.91
C ALA A 458 -15.08 -1.53 23.23
N PRO A 459 -16.10 -1.07 24.03
CA PRO A 459 -16.52 -1.74 25.25
C PRO A 459 -16.78 -3.22 25.05
N THR A 460 -16.13 -4.06 25.82
CA THR A 460 -16.19 -5.51 25.71
C THR A 460 -16.54 -6.12 27.06
N ALA A 461 -17.54 -7.00 27.09
CA ALA A 461 -17.91 -7.73 28.31
C ALA A 461 -16.86 -8.82 28.62
N ALA A 462 -16.39 -8.90 29.85
CA ALA A 462 -15.40 -9.86 30.27
C ALA A 462 -15.91 -11.30 30.15
N ARG A 463 -15.04 -12.22 29.77
CA ARG A 463 -15.37 -13.64 29.69
C ARG A 463 -15.29 -14.27 31.08
N LYS A 464 -16.21 -15.19 31.41
CA LYS A 464 -16.16 -15.97 32.64
C LYS A 464 -14.90 -16.84 32.65
N ARG A 465 -14.16 -16.86 33.77
CA ARG A 465 -13.00 -17.75 33.98
C ARG A 465 -13.43 -19.21 33.91
N LYS A 466 -12.53 -20.06 33.45
CA LYS A 466 -12.64 -21.51 33.64
C LYS A 466 -12.23 -21.84 35.08
N GLU A 467 -12.84 -22.88 35.67
CA GLU A 467 -12.58 -23.26 37.07
C GLU A 467 -11.09 -23.52 37.41
N ALA A 468 -10.29 -23.87 36.39
CA ALA A 468 -8.84 -24.13 36.58
C ALA A 468 -7.97 -22.85 36.71
N ASP A 469 -8.51 -21.66 36.39
CA ASP A 469 -7.73 -20.41 36.27
C ASP A 469 -8.19 -19.34 37.29
N ILE A 470 -8.71 -19.75 38.44
CA ILE A 470 -9.25 -18.82 39.44
C ILE A 470 -8.08 -18.16 40.21
N ASP A 471 -7.99 -16.83 40.08
CA ASP A 471 -7.14 -15.98 40.90
C ASP A 471 -7.99 -15.33 41.99
N GLU A 472 -7.83 -15.80 43.22
CA GLU A 472 -8.61 -15.34 44.37
C GLU A 472 -8.31 -13.88 44.77
N THR A 473 -7.25 -13.28 44.23
CA THR A 473 -6.83 -11.90 44.54
C THR A 473 -7.41 -10.87 43.56
N ALA A 474 -8.00 -11.29 42.45
CA ALA A 474 -8.55 -10.37 41.45
C ALA A 474 -9.86 -9.75 41.94
N GLU A 475 -10.04 -8.48 41.68
CA GLU A 475 -11.28 -7.71 41.96
C GLU A 475 -12.53 -8.37 41.34
N TYR A 476 -12.36 -9.01 40.16
CA TYR A 476 -13.40 -9.77 39.46
C TYR A 476 -13.00 -11.25 39.31
N PRO A 477 -12.98 -12.06 40.37
CA PRO A 477 -12.43 -13.42 40.35
C PRO A 477 -13.12 -14.39 39.40
N GLN A 478 -14.37 -14.10 39.03
CA GLN A 478 -15.15 -14.93 38.11
C GLN A 478 -14.95 -14.58 36.62
N TYR A 479 -14.28 -13.49 36.34
CA TYR A 479 -14.14 -12.95 34.98
C TYR A 479 -12.67 -12.65 34.66
N VAL A 480 -12.31 -12.79 33.39
CA VAL A 480 -10.99 -12.44 32.89
C VAL A 480 -11.04 -10.99 32.41
N VAL A 481 -10.36 -10.12 33.12
CA VAL A 481 -10.08 -8.74 32.70
C VAL A 481 -8.57 -8.66 32.45
N PRO A 482 -8.11 -8.25 31.25
CA PRO A 482 -6.69 -8.09 30.98
C PRO A 482 -6.05 -7.04 31.89
N ASP A 483 -4.75 -7.20 32.21
CA ASP A 483 -4.02 -6.31 33.13
C ASP A 483 -3.92 -4.86 32.61
N ASP A 484 -3.90 -4.70 31.28
CA ASP A 484 -3.86 -3.40 30.59
C ASP A 484 -5.26 -2.79 30.35
N ALA A 485 -6.32 -3.43 30.85
CA ALA A 485 -7.69 -3.01 30.65
C ALA A 485 -8.20 -2.09 31.77
N VAL A 486 -9.13 -1.22 31.39
CA VAL A 486 -9.87 -0.37 32.34
C VAL A 486 -11.33 -0.80 32.35
N VAL A 487 -11.82 -1.22 33.51
CA VAL A 487 -13.26 -1.50 33.69
C VAL A 487 -14.01 -0.18 33.69
N ILE A 488 -14.97 -0.04 32.78
CA ILE A 488 -15.73 1.18 32.59
C ILE A 488 -17.14 1.13 33.17
N ARG A 489 -17.69 -0.07 33.33
CA ARG A 489 -18.98 -0.33 33.98
C ARG A 489 -19.12 -1.80 34.34
N GLU A 490 -20.13 -2.08 35.17
CA GLU A 490 -20.57 -3.41 35.51
C GLU A 490 -21.99 -3.67 34.96
N GLU A 491 -22.22 -4.88 34.50
CA GLU A 491 -23.53 -5.33 34.02
C GLU A 491 -23.98 -6.55 34.82
N ILE A 492 -25.29 -6.61 35.16
CA ILE A 492 -25.84 -7.78 35.80
C ILE A 492 -26.20 -8.81 34.73
N LYS A 493 -25.55 -9.96 34.78
CA LYS A 493 -25.82 -11.09 33.91
C LYS A 493 -26.61 -12.16 34.67
N VAL A 494 -27.80 -12.47 34.21
CA VAL A 494 -28.64 -13.55 34.76
C VAL A 494 -28.40 -14.81 33.93
N SER A 495 -27.95 -15.89 34.57
CA SER A 495 -27.80 -17.20 33.92
C SER A 495 -29.19 -17.86 33.68
N ARG A 496 -29.22 -18.86 32.77
CA ARG A 496 -30.46 -19.64 32.54
C ARG A 496 -31.04 -20.33 33.81
N GLY A 497 -30.23 -20.49 34.84
CA GLY A 497 -30.62 -21.03 36.15
C GLY A 497 -31.04 -19.98 37.20
N GLY A 498 -31.20 -18.70 36.79
CA GLY A 498 -31.66 -17.63 37.70
C GLY A 498 -30.53 -17.04 38.60
N THR A 499 -29.30 -17.51 38.48
CA THR A 499 -28.17 -16.97 39.25
C THR A 499 -27.67 -15.67 38.61
N SER A 500 -27.60 -14.61 39.41
CA SER A 500 -27.09 -13.32 38.98
C SER A 500 -25.60 -13.25 39.24
N SER A 501 -24.80 -12.68 38.31
CA SER A 501 -23.39 -12.38 38.50
C SER A 501 -23.09 -10.99 37.93
N VAL A 502 -22.15 -10.28 38.54
CA VAL A 502 -21.66 -9.00 38.04
C VAL A 502 -20.60 -9.29 36.96
N GLN A 503 -20.85 -8.79 35.77
CA GLN A 503 -19.98 -8.94 34.62
C GLN A 503 -19.31 -7.58 34.32
N PRO A 504 -17.99 -7.46 34.48
CA PRO A 504 -17.30 -6.23 34.11
C PRO A 504 -17.29 -6.02 32.59
N VAL A 505 -17.47 -4.77 32.20
CA VAL A 505 -17.27 -4.30 30.82
C VAL A 505 -16.04 -3.41 30.81
N TYR A 506 -15.09 -3.74 29.97
CA TYR A 506 -13.81 -3.07 29.92
C TYR A 506 -13.45 -2.56 28.52
N ILE A 507 -12.53 -1.62 28.49
CA ILE A 507 -11.79 -1.18 27.31
C ILE A 507 -10.30 -1.42 27.56
N ARG A 508 -9.52 -1.59 26.50
CA ARG A 508 -8.05 -1.71 26.59
C ARG A 508 -7.38 -1.14 25.34
N PRO A 509 -6.07 -0.85 25.38
CA PRO A 509 -5.34 -0.51 24.16
C PRO A 509 -5.52 -1.60 23.10
N ALA A 510 -5.80 -1.21 21.87
CA ALA A 510 -5.86 -2.15 20.75
C ALA A 510 -4.48 -2.82 20.54
N GLU A 511 -4.46 -4.04 20.01
CA GLU A 511 -3.20 -4.76 19.77
C GLU A 511 -2.22 -3.97 18.92
N ASN A 512 -2.72 -3.35 17.86
CA ASN A 512 -1.90 -2.50 16.98
C ASN A 512 -1.35 -1.26 17.70
N THR A 513 -2.10 -0.70 18.65
CA THR A 513 -1.65 0.45 19.46
C THR A 513 -0.51 0.04 20.38
N ARG A 514 -0.58 -1.13 21.03
CA ARG A 514 0.50 -1.65 21.87
C ARG A 514 1.77 -1.85 21.04
N LYS A 515 1.67 -2.53 19.90
CA LYS A 515 2.81 -2.74 18.97
C LYS A 515 3.42 -1.42 18.50
N MET A 516 2.60 -0.44 18.16
CA MET A 516 3.04 0.91 17.78
C MET A 516 3.82 1.59 18.91
N LEU A 517 3.32 1.53 20.15
CA LEU A 517 3.98 2.13 21.32
C LEU A 517 5.27 1.40 21.71
N ASP A 518 5.32 0.08 21.55
CA ASP A 518 6.51 -0.73 21.82
C ASP A 518 7.66 -0.44 20.83
N GLU A 519 7.36 0.05 19.63
CA GLU A 519 8.35 0.40 18.61
C GLU A 519 8.77 1.88 18.66
N MET A 520 8.06 2.75 19.37
CA MET A 520 8.41 4.16 19.59
C MET A 520 9.34 4.35 20.78
#